data_4b8ca8d5dff64d77ce06f72babe44cfc
#
_entry.id   4b8ca8d5dff64d77ce06f72babe44cfc
#
_cell.length_a   1.000
_cell.length_b   1.000
_cell.length_c   1.000
_cell.angle_alpha   90.00
_cell.angle_beta   90.00
_cell.angle_gamma   90.00
#
_symmetry.space_group_name_H-M   'P 1'
#
loop_
_entity.id
_entity.type
_entity.pdbx_description
1 polymer ?
#
loop_
_entity_poly.entity_id
_entity_poly.type
_entity_poly.pdbx_seq_one_letter_code
_entity_poly.pdbx_strand_id
1 'polypeptide(L)'
;MEVTHLILSHLIHNEEYARTTLPYLESKYFTENAERIVYEQIDEFISKYNSLPTREALTIELDTRKGISEKEFSECGQYIGTLI
;
A
#
# COMPACT_ATOMS: atom_id res chain seq x y z
N MET A 1 -14.42 2.61 -10.69
CA MET A 1 -13.29 2.71 -9.74
C MET A 1 -13.70 2.08 -8.42
N GLU A 2 -12.87 1.23 -7.89
CA GLU A 2 -13.18 0.55 -6.65
C GLU A 2 -12.87 1.42 -5.44
N VAL A 3 -13.66 1.24 -4.39
CA VAL A 3 -13.47 2.00 -3.14
C VAL A 3 -12.09 1.72 -2.54
N THR A 4 -11.63 0.48 -2.61
CA THR A 4 -10.31 0.11 -2.08
C THR A 4 -9.19 0.86 -2.80
N HIS A 5 -9.33 1.07 -4.10
CA HIS A 5 -8.34 1.85 -4.86
C HIS A 5 -8.29 3.30 -4.38
N LEU A 6 -9.45 3.90 -4.15
CA LEU A 6 -9.52 5.26 -3.62
C LEU A 6 -8.88 5.37 -2.25
N ILE A 7 -9.15 4.41 -1.38
CA ILE A 7 -8.58 4.38 -0.03
C ILE A 7 -7.06 4.34 -0.11
N LEU A 8 -6.50 3.43 -0.91
CA LEU A 8 -5.05 3.30 -1.03
C LEU A 8 -4.42 4.55 -1.63
N SER A 9 -5.06 5.14 -2.64
CA SER A 9 -4.56 6.37 -3.25
C SER A 9 -4.49 7.51 -2.22
N HIS A 10 -5.53 7.67 -1.42
CA HIS A 10 -5.55 8.71 -0.39
C HIS A 10 -4.52 8.45 0.72
N LEU A 11 -4.27 7.18 1.04
CA LEU A 11 -3.30 6.84 2.08
C LEU A 11 -1.88 7.33 1.75
N ILE A 12 -1.53 7.37 0.47
CA ILE A 12 -0.18 7.79 0.07
C ILE A 12 -0.09 9.25 -0.31
N HIS A 13 -1.22 9.96 -0.41
CA HIS A 13 -1.23 11.37 -0.83
C HIS A 13 -1.71 12.33 0.25
N ASN A 14 -2.30 11.81 1.33
CA ASN A 14 -2.86 12.67 2.38
C ASN A 14 -2.47 12.13 3.75
N GLU A 15 -1.51 12.80 4.39
CA GLU A 15 -0.99 12.35 5.68
C GLU A 15 -2.04 12.33 6.77
N GLU A 16 -2.88 13.35 6.84
CA GLU A 16 -3.93 13.41 7.86
C GLU A 16 -4.92 12.27 7.68
N TYR A 17 -5.32 12.01 6.43
CA TYR A 17 -6.21 10.90 6.13
C TYR A 17 -5.59 9.57 6.56
N ALA A 18 -4.30 9.37 6.25
CA ALA A 18 -3.61 8.14 6.61
C ALA A 18 -3.59 7.96 8.13
N ARG A 19 -3.23 8.99 8.88
CA ARG A 19 -3.14 8.89 10.33
C ARG A 19 -4.50 8.63 10.98
N THR A 20 -5.56 9.18 10.39
CA THR A 20 -6.92 9.04 10.91
C THR A 20 -7.52 7.69 10.54
N THR A 21 -7.22 7.19 9.35
CA THR A 21 -7.90 6.03 8.76
C THR A 21 -7.20 4.70 9.00
N LEU A 22 -5.86 4.67 8.97
CA LEU A 22 -5.12 3.41 9.11
C LEU A 22 -5.51 2.59 10.34
N PRO A 23 -5.73 3.19 11.53
CA PRO A 23 -6.09 2.37 12.70
C PRO A 23 -7.40 1.60 12.54
N TYR A 24 -8.24 1.99 11.59
CA TYR A 24 -9.53 1.34 11.37
C TYR A 24 -9.53 0.40 10.17
N LEU A 25 -8.41 0.29 9.46
CA LEU A 25 -8.32 -0.60 8.30
C LEU A 25 -7.72 -1.94 8.69
N GLU A 26 -8.16 -2.99 7.99
CA GLU A 26 -7.64 -4.33 8.19
C GLU A 26 -7.37 -4.96 6.83
N SER A 27 -6.38 -5.86 6.78
CA SER A 27 -5.99 -6.55 5.54
C SER A 27 -7.18 -7.23 4.87
N LYS A 28 -8.11 -7.76 5.65
CA LYS A 28 -9.26 -8.50 5.12
C LYS A 28 -10.21 -7.65 4.30
N TYR A 29 -10.10 -6.32 4.39
CA TYR A 29 -10.94 -5.44 3.58
C TYR A 29 -10.47 -5.38 2.13
N PHE A 30 -9.25 -5.85 1.86
CA PHE A 30 -8.65 -5.83 0.53
C PHE A 30 -8.62 -7.26 0.00
N THR A 31 -9.59 -7.60 -0.83
CA THR A 31 -9.75 -8.97 -1.31
C THR A 31 -8.79 -9.34 -2.43
N GLU A 32 -8.39 -8.35 -3.23
CA GLU A 32 -7.39 -8.58 -4.27
C GLU A 32 -6.01 -8.73 -3.63
N ASN A 33 -5.25 -9.72 -4.10
CA ASN A 33 -3.96 -10.01 -3.50
C ASN A 33 -2.99 -8.83 -3.58
N ALA A 34 -2.90 -8.18 -4.75
CA ALA A 34 -2.02 -7.04 -4.93
C ALA A 34 -2.43 -5.86 -4.03
N GLU A 35 -3.73 -5.60 -3.92
CA GLU A 35 -4.24 -4.54 -3.06
C GLU A 35 -3.87 -4.79 -1.60
N ARG A 36 -4.05 -6.03 -1.15
CA ARG A 36 -3.76 -6.39 0.23
C ARG A 36 -2.28 -6.21 0.55
N ILE A 37 -1.41 -6.68 -0.34
CA ILE A 37 0.03 -6.56 -0.16
C ILE A 37 0.44 -5.09 -0.12
N VAL A 38 -0.09 -4.28 -1.04
CA VAL A 38 0.21 -2.86 -1.09
C VAL A 38 -0.27 -2.16 0.19
N TYR A 39 -1.47 -2.48 0.64
CA TYR A 39 -1.98 -1.92 1.90
C TYR A 39 -1.06 -2.27 3.07
N GLU A 40 -0.67 -3.54 3.19
CA GLU A 40 0.21 -3.98 4.26
C GLU A 40 1.54 -3.25 4.22
N GLN A 41 2.07 -3.03 3.03
CA GLN A 41 3.34 -2.32 2.87
C GLN A 41 3.21 -0.84 3.25
N ILE A 42 2.11 -0.21 2.89
CA ILE A 42 1.85 1.18 3.28
C ILE A 42 1.77 1.30 4.80
N ASP A 43 1.02 0.42 5.43
CA ASP A 43 0.84 0.40 6.88
C ASP A 43 2.19 0.21 7.59
N GLU A 44 2.97 -0.74 7.12
CA GLU A 44 4.30 -1.00 7.69
C GLU A 44 5.22 0.20 7.52
N PHE A 45 5.20 0.84 6.35
CA PHE A 45 6.06 1.99 6.08
C PHE A 45 5.73 3.15 7.01
N ILE A 46 4.44 3.48 7.14
CA ILE A 46 4.02 4.59 7.99
C ILE A 46 4.34 4.31 9.45
N SER A 47 4.13 3.06 9.89
CA SER A 47 4.44 2.67 11.27
C SER A 47 5.94 2.75 11.55
N LYS A 48 6.76 2.40 10.56
CA LYS A 48 8.21 2.36 10.72
C LYS A 48 8.86 3.72 10.63
N TYR A 49 8.44 4.53 9.66
CA TYR A 49 9.09 5.81 9.36
C TYR A 49 8.30 7.03 9.80
N ASN A 50 7.06 6.84 10.24
CA ASN A 50 6.18 7.93 10.67
C ASN A 50 6.00 9.00 9.59
N SER A 51 6.01 8.59 8.33
CA SER A 51 5.79 9.49 7.20
C SER A 51 5.17 8.70 6.05
N LEU A 52 4.57 9.42 5.10
CA LEU A 52 3.95 8.80 3.93
C LEU A 52 5.00 8.24 2.98
N PRO A 53 4.77 7.06 2.41
CA PRO A 53 5.67 6.52 1.39
C PRO A 53 5.41 7.19 0.05
N THR A 54 6.46 7.29 -0.76
CA THR A 54 6.31 7.58 -2.18
C THR A 54 6.07 6.26 -2.91
N ARG A 55 5.67 6.33 -4.19
CA ARG A 55 5.52 5.12 -4.98
C ARG A 55 6.85 4.39 -5.12
N GLU A 56 7.93 5.16 -5.30
CA GLU A 56 9.29 4.60 -5.40
C GLU A 56 9.68 3.88 -4.11
N ALA A 57 9.40 4.50 -2.96
CA ALA A 57 9.72 3.90 -1.67
C ALA A 57 8.95 2.60 -1.45
N LEU A 58 7.68 2.56 -1.83
CA LEU A 58 6.88 1.34 -1.73
C LEU A 58 7.46 0.23 -2.60
N THR A 59 7.89 0.56 -3.82
CA THR A 59 8.48 -0.41 -4.73
C THR A 59 9.76 -1.00 -4.15
N ILE A 60 10.60 -0.14 -3.58
CA ILE A 60 11.86 -0.58 -2.95
C ILE A 60 11.58 -1.51 -1.77
N GLU A 61 10.63 -1.14 -0.92
CA GLU A 61 10.28 -1.97 0.25
C GLU A 61 9.70 -3.31 -0.18
N LEU A 62 8.89 -3.33 -1.24
CA LEU A 62 8.34 -4.58 -1.78
C LEU A 62 9.44 -5.49 -2.32
N ASP A 63 10.47 -4.91 -2.94
CA ASP A 63 11.59 -5.67 -3.47
C ASP A 63 12.34 -6.42 -2.38
N THR A 64 12.37 -5.86 -1.17
CA THR A 64 13.04 -6.50 -0.03
C THR A 64 12.11 -7.36 0.80
N ARG A 65 10.82 -7.34 0.52
CA ARG A 65 9.83 -8.09 1.30
C ARG A 65 9.97 -9.59 1.09
N LYS A 66 10.02 -10.35 2.16
CA LYS A 66 10.09 -11.81 2.10
C LYS A 66 8.72 -12.41 1.88
N GLY A 67 8.68 -13.56 1.20
CA GLY A 67 7.43 -14.28 0.99
C GLY A 67 6.60 -13.77 -0.17
N ILE A 68 7.14 -12.86 -0.98
CA ILE A 68 6.45 -12.35 -2.16
C ILE A 68 7.12 -12.95 -3.40
N SER A 69 6.31 -13.47 -4.34
CA SER A 69 6.82 -14.05 -5.58
C SER A 69 7.09 -12.95 -6.61
N GLU A 70 7.82 -13.29 -7.68
CA GLU A 70 8.06 -12.35 -8.79
C GLU A 70 6.75 -11.87 -9.40
N LYS A 71 5.79 -12.80 -9.54
CA LYS A 71 4.48 -12.45 -10.09
C LYS A 71 3.76 -11.44 -9.18
N GLU A 72 3.77 -11.69 -7.88
CA GLU A 72 3.13 -10.78 -6.93
C GLU A 72 3.82 -9.43 -6.92
N PHE A 73 5.15 -9.42 -6.97
CA PHE A 73 5.91 -8.17 -7.03
C PHE A 73 5.54 -7.37 -8.28
N SER A 74 5.45 -8.03 -9.43
CA SER A 74 5.07 -7.39 -10.68
C SER A 74 3.65 -6.81 -10.61
N GLU A 75 2.71 -7.58 -10.09
CA GLU A 75 1.33 -7.13 -9.94
C GLU A 75 1.22 -5.94 -8.99
N CYS A 76 1.95 -5.98 -7.89
CA CYS A 76 1.96 -4.87 -6.94
C CYS A 76 2.57 -3.62 -7.57
N GLY A 77 3.65 -3.77 -8.33
CA GLY A 77 4.27 -2.65 -9.02
C GLY A 77 3.32 -1.98 -10.00
N GLN A 78 2.59 -2.78 -10.76
CA GLN A 78 1.60 -2.26 -11.70
C GLN A 78 0.47 -1.55 -10.95
N TYR A 79 0.02 -2.13 -9.85
CA TYR A 79 -1.04 -1.54 -9.05
C TYR A 79 -0.61 -0.20 -8.46
N ILE A 80 0.59 -0.13 -7.90
CA ILE A 80 1.15 1.11 -7.35
C ILE A 80 1.19 2.19 -8.42
N GLY A 81 1.54 1.83 -9.65
CA GLY A 81 1.57 2.76 -10.77
C GLY A 81 0.21 3.40 -11.07
N THR A 82 -0.89 2.78 -10.63
CA THR A 82 -2.23 3.34 -10.83
C THR A 82 -2.67 4.26 -9.70
N LEU A 83 -1.94 4.31 -8.60
CA LEU A 83 -2.26 5.17 -7.46
C LEU A 83 -1.74 6.59 -7.75
N ILE A 84 -2.66 7.48 -7.99
CA ILE A 84 -2.31 8.86 -8.41
C ILE A 84 -2.58 9.85 -7.31
#